data_352637568504fd9f3e8ee399c92b9c22
#
_entry.id   352637568504fd9f3e8ee399c92b9c22
#
_cell.length_a   1.000
_cell.length_b   1.000
_cell.length_c   1.000
_cell.angle_alpha   90.00
_cell.angle_beta   90.00
_cell.angle_gamma   90.00
#
_symmetry.space_group_name_H-M   'P 1'
#
loop_
_entity.id
_entity.type
_entity.pdbx_description
1 polymer ?
#
loop_
_entity_poly.entity_id
_entity_poly.type
_entity_poly.pdbx_seq_one_letter_code
_entity_poly.pdbx_strand_id
1 'polypeptide(L)'
;MKRRDFFAAAGAAATAAAALPSAADEPTQGKPFQLGYAPHFGLFENLAGKDHVKQLEFAASVGFRDWEDNTMHMRPLDEQQRLADAMERLGIRMGVFVAYGIGSFGKLSFTGSDKKLRDQAVEEVRASIEVAKRVNAKWMTVVPGAFNNRVEEGFQTARCIDLLRRCAEVLEPHGLVMVLEPLNWWANHPGLFLRETHQAYEVCRGVDSPSCKILFDIYHQQIQEGNLIPNIDMAWDEIAYFQAGDNPGRKEPGTGEINYRNVFKHLHKKGFEGIVGMEHGKSLGGAEGDQALIDAYRAVDDF
;
A
#
# COMPACT_ATOMS: atom_id res chain seq x y z
N MET A 1 -37.86 -33.91 76.01
CA MET A 1 -38.18 -35.30 75.66
C MET A 1 -37.73 -35.53 74.23
N LYS A 2 -36.62 -36.25 74.00
CA LYS A 2 -36.51 -37.53 73.28
C LYS A 2 -37.11 -37.51 71.90
N ARG A 3 -36.43 -37.76 70.80
CA ARG A 3 -35.50 -38.83 70.27
C ARG A 3 -35.49 -38.57 68.74
N ARG A 4 -34.63 -38.85 67.97
CA ARG A 4 -33.57 -39.83 67.60
C ARG A 4 -33.40 -39.77 66.05
N ASP A 5 -32.17 -39.68 65.66
CA ASP A 5 -31.43 -40.16 64.50
C ASP A 5 -32.17 -40.97 63.43
N PHE A 6 -31.90 -40.64 62.16
CA PHE A 6 -31.65 -41.69 61.17
C PHE A 6 -30.69 -41.13 60.07
N PHE A 7 -29.58 -41.84 59.96
CA PHE A 7 -28.62 -41.69 58.85
C PHE A 7 -29.21 -42.29 57.58
N ALA A 8 -28.97 -41.58 56.40
CA ALA A 8 -28.93 -42.24 55.10
C ALA A 8 -27.85 -41.60 54.25
N ALA A 9 -26.84 -42.37 53.93
CA ALA A 9 -25.78 -42.05 52.97
C ALA A 9 -26.35 -42.12 51.57
N ALA A 10 -26.08 -41.11 50.77
CA ALA A 10 -26.26 -41.21 49.35
C ALA A 10 -25.01 -40.64 48.65
N GLY A 11 -24.46 -41.37 47.73
CA GLY A 11 -23.16 -41.23 47.10
C GLY A 11 -23.02 -40.01 46.24
N ALA A 12 -21.87 -39.41 46.30
CA ALA A 12 -21.42 -38.35 45.40
C ALA A 12 -21.04 -38.95 44.04
N ALA A 13 -21.84 -38.71 43.03
CA ALA A 13 -21.43 -38.90 41.65
C ALA A 13 -20.65 -37.67 41.23
N ALA A 14 -19.35 -37.81 41.08
CA ALA A 14 -18.49 -36.77 40.48
C ALA A 14 -18.72 -36.72 38.97
N THR A 15 -19.47 -35.74 38.53
CA THR A 15 -19.52 -35.39 37.10
C THR A 15 -18.25 -34.61 36.74
N ALA A 16 -17.34 -35.27 36.02
CA ALA A 16 -16.22 -34.60 35.36
C ALA A 16 -16.78 -33.68 34.28
N ALA A 17 -16.79 -32.38 34.57
CA ALA A 17 -17.01 -31.36 33.55
C ALA A 17 -15.79 -31.36 32.62
N ALA A 18 -15.97 -31.84 31.38
CA ALA A 18 -15.00 -31.64 30.33
C ALA A 18 -14.86 -30.14 30.09
N ALA A 19 -13.69 -29.59 30.39
CA ALA A 19 -13.36 -28.23 30.01
C ALA A 19 -13.41 -28.11 28.49
N LEU A 20 -14.31 -27.28 27.98
CA LEU A 20 -14.31 -26.87 26.60
C LEU A 20 -12.98 -26.15 26.31
N PRO A 21 -12.33 -26.35 25.13
CA PRO A 21 -11.13 -25.61 24.80
C PRO A 21 -11.46 -24.12 24.84
N SER A 22 -10.64 -23.35 25.56
CA SER A 22 -10.67 -21.90 25.58
C SER A 22 -10.65 -21.41 24.13
N ALA A 23 -11.65 -20.62 23.75
CA ALA A 23 -11.58 -19.86 22.52
C ALA A 23 -10.24 -19.11 22.53
N ALA A 24 -9.42 -19.35 21.53
CA ALA A 24 -8.21 -18.55 21.33
C ALA A 24 -8.66 -17.09 21.33
N ASP A 25 -8.06 -16.27 22.19
CA ASP A 25 -8.35 -14.85 22.26
C ASP A 25 -8.23 -14.25 20.85
N GLU A 26 -9.34 -13.76 20.31
CA GLU A 26 -9.30 -13.00 19.08
C GLU A 26 -8.35 -11.82 19.32
N PRO A 27 -7.44 -11.52 18.37
CA PRO A 27 -6.50 -10.43 18.56
C PRO A 27 -7.27 -9.13 18.78
N THR A 28 -6.98 -8.45 19.88
CA THR A 28 -7.59 -7.15 20.21
C THR A 28 -7.34 -6.17 19.09
N GLN A 29 -8.40 -5.77 18.38
CA GLN A 29 -8.29 -4.80 17.29
C GLN A 29 -8.31 -3.39 17.85
N GLY A 30 -7.25 -2.60 17.54
CA GLY A 30 -7.19 -1.18 17.89
C GLY A 30 -8.24 -0.34 17.15
N LYS A 31 -8.50 0.87 17.68
CA LYS A 31 -9.42 1.83 17.03
C LYS A 31 -8.92 2.12 15.59
N PRO A 32 -9.76 1.93 14.56
CA PRO A 32 -9.37 2.23 13.17
C PRO A 32 -9.00 3.70 12.99
N PHE A 33 -8.23 3.99 11.94
CA PHE A 33 -8.01 5.34 11.42
C PHE A 33 -9.19 5.76 10.54
N GLN A 34 -9.30 7.07 10.25
CA GLN A 34 -10.31 7.61 9.34
C GLN A 34 -9.98 7.36 7.87
N LEU A 35 -8.68 7.40 7.52
CA LEU A 35 -8.17 6.95 6.21
C LEU A 35 -7.52 5.57 6.33
N GLY A 36 -7.43 4.87 5.21
CA GLY A 36 -6.74 3.58 5.10
C GLY A 36 -5.24 3.79 4.95
N TYR A 37 -4.48 3.75 6.05
CA TYR A 37 -3.01 3.82 6.00
C TYR A 37 -2.41 2.43 5.91
N ALA A 38 -1.49 2.24 4.96
CA ALA A 38 -0.81 0.97 4.71
C ALA A 38 0.67 1.05 5.10
N PRO A 39 1.05 0.56 6.29
CA PRO A 39 2.45 0.34 6.63
C PRO A 39 3.09 -0.72 5.73
N HIS A 40 4.43 -0.79 5.74
CA HIS A 40 5.21 -1.84 5.11
C HIS A 40 6.09 -2.59 6.11
N PHE A 41 6.62 -3.75 5.72
CA PHE A 41 7.50 -4.54 6.57
C PHE A 41 8.76 -3.76 6.97
N GLY A 42 9.14 -3.90 8.25
CA GLY A 42 10.26 -3.19 8.87
C GLY A 42 9.86 -1.95 9.67
N LEU A 43 8.70 -1.35 9.44
CA LEU A 43 8.28 -0.18 10.22
C LEU A 43 8.02 -0.52 11.70
N PHE A 44 7.58 -1.74 12.00
CA PHE A 44 7.26 -2.20 13.36
C PHE A 44 8.18 -3.34 13.85
N GLU A 45 9.36 -3.49 13.25
CA GLU A 45 10.28 -4.59 13.57
C GLU A 45 10.73 -4.60 15.03
N ASN A 46 10.84 -3.44 15.66
CA ASN A 46 11.32 -3.35 17.05
C ASN A 46 10.23 -3.71 18.08
N LEU A 47 8.97 -3.43 17.81
CA LEU A 47 7.83 -3.78 18.68
C LEU A 47 7.27 -5.17 18.38
N ALA A 48 7.21 -5.55 17.11
CA ALA A 48 6.58 -6.79 16.65
C ALA A 48 7.57 -7.93 16.34
N GLY A 49 8.88 -7.62 16.23
CA GLY A 49 9.90 -8.58 15.78
C GLY A 49 9.97 -8.67 14.26
N LYS A 50 10.85 -9.56 13.78
CA LYS A 50 11.16 -9.69 12.34
C LYS A 50 10.19 -10.58 11.56
N ASP A 51 9.36 -11.35 12.24
CA ASP A 51 8.36 -12.18 11.57
C ASP A 51 7.29 -11.30 10.93
N HIS A 52 7.06 -11.49 9.64
CA HIS A 52 6.13 -10.65 8.88
C HIS A 52 4.68 -10.78 9.36
N VAL A 53 4.23 -11.98 9.73
CA VAL A 53 2.87 -12.18 10.24
C VAL A 53 2.68 -11.47 11.59
N LYS A 54 3.70 -11.50 12.47
CA LYS A 54 3.65 -10.73 13.73
C LYS A 54 3.58 -9.22 13.51
N GLN A 55 4.23 -8.70 12.45
CA GLN A 55 4.11 -7.29 12.10
C GLN A 55 2.69 -6.94 11.61
N LEU A 56 2.04 -7.82 10.85
CA LEU A 56 0.62 -7.68 10.47
C LEU A 56 -0.30 -7.71 11.71
N GLU A 57 -0.09 -8.67 12.61
CA GLU A 57 -0.86 -8.80 13.86
C GLU A 57 -0.71 -7.55 14.73
N PHE A 58 0.52 -7.06 14.89
CA PHE A 58 0.78 -5.82 15.62
C PHE A 58 0.10 -4.61 14.96
N ALA A 59 0.24 -4.45 13.65
CA ALA A 59 -0.41 -3.36 12.90
C ALA A 59 -1.93 -3.38 13.09
N ALA A 60 -2.56 -4.54 12.98
CA ALA A 60 -3.99 -4.72 13.26
C ALA A 60 -4.35 -4.33 14.69
N SER A 61 -3.52 -4.71 15.67
CA SER A 61 -3.75 -4.40 17.10
C SER A 61 -3.69 -2.91 17.42
N VAL A 62 -2.95 -2.13 16.64
CA VAL A 62 -2.87 -0.67 16.79
C VAL A 62 -3.74 0.10 15.79
N GLY A 63 -4.58 -0.60 15.02
CA GLY A 63 -5.68 0.01 14.23
C GLY A 63 -5.44 0.14 12.72
N PHE A 64 -4.30 -0.30 12.18
CA PHE A 64 -4.10 -0.35 10.73
C PHE A 64 -4.94 -1.49 10.12
N ARG A 65 -5.50 -1.23 8.93
CA ARG A 65 -6.35 -2.17 8.19
C ARG A 65 -5.92 -2.34 6.74
N ASP A 66 -4.80 -1.75 6.39
CA ASP A 66 -4.19 -1.82 5.07
C ASP A 66 -2.72 -2.15 5.21
N TRP A 67 -2.12 -2.71 4.17
CA TRP A 67 -0.70 -3.06 4.13
C TRP A 67 -0.12 -2.85 2.75
N GLU A 68 1.13 -2.40 2.64
CA GLU A 68 1.84 -2.23 1.39
C GLU A 68 3.12 -3.09 1.36
N ASP A 69 3.44 -3.68 0.22
CA ASP A 69 4.71 -4.39 0.04
C ASP A 69 5.17 -4.34 -1.41
N ASN A 70 5.96 -3.35 -1.73
CA ASN A 70 6.51 -3.15 -3.08
C ASN A 70 7.25 -4.37 -3.64
N THR A 71 7.74 -5.25 -2.77
CA THR A 71 8.48 -6.46 -3.15
C THR A 71 7.67 -7.76 -3.09
N MET A 72 6.36 -7.71 -2.88
CA MET A 72 5.52 -8.89 -2.76
C MET A 72 5.73 -9.91 -3.89
N HIS A 73 5.87 -9.45 -5.13
CA HIS A 73 6.10 -10.31 -6.31
C HIS A 73 7.44 -11.07 -6.26
N MET A 74 8.42 -10.59 -5.47
CA MET A 74 9.74 -11.22 -5.32
C MET A 74 9.78 -12.23 -4.18
N ARG A 75 8.77 -12.27 -3.32
CA ARG A 75 8.70 -13.23 -2.21
C ARG A 75 8.45 -14.65 -2.73
N PRO A 76 8.95 -15.69 -2.03
CA PRO A 76 8.58 -17.07 -2.30
C PRO A 76 7.06 -17.27 -2.25
N LEU A 77 6.53 -18.20 -3.05
CA LEU A 77 5.07 -18.41 -3.16
C LEU A 77 4.42 -18.82 -1.84
N ASP A 78 5.10 -19.62 -1.04
CA ASP A 78 4.65 -20.02 0.29
C ASP A 78 4.58 -18.85 1.27
N GLU A 79 5.53 -17.92 1.18
CA GLU A 79 5.49 -16.69 1.97
C GLU A 79 4.37 -15.76 1.50
N GLN A 80 4.17 -15.59 0.18
CA GLN A 80 3.02 -14.83 -0.33
C GLN A 80 1.69 -15.38 0.19
N GLN A 81 1.52 -16.71 0.19
CA GLN A 81 0.31 -17.36 0.70
C GLN A 81 0.17 -17.17 2.20
N ARG A 82 1.24 -17.36 2.97
CA ARG A 82 1.26 -17.16 4.43
C ARG A 82 0.83 -15.75 4.82
N LEU A 83 1.30 -14.75 4.07
CA LEU A 83 0.93 -13.35 4.28
C LEU A 83 -0.53 -13.08 3.86
N ALA A 84 -0.98 -13.64 2.75
CA ALA A 84 -2.36 -13.53 2.30
C ALA A 84 -3.35 -14.09 3.35
N ASP A 85 -3.09 -15.30 3.85
CA ASP A 85 -3.92 -15.94 4.89
C ASP A 85 -3.95 -15.11 6.18
N ALA A 86 -2.82 -14.50 6.56
CA ALA A 86 -2.74 -13.62 7.72
C ALA A 86 -3.52 -12.33 7.51
N MET A 87 -3.41 -11.68 6.34
CA MET A 87 -4.16 -10.46 6.01
C MET A 87 -5.66 -10.73 5.98
N GLU A 88 -6.11 -11.84 5.38
CA GLU A 88 -7.53 -12.23 5.37
C GLU A 88 -8.06 -12.42 6.79
N ARG A 89 -7.37 -13.20 7.63
CA ARG A 89 -7.73 -13.43 9.04
C ARG A 89 -7.82 -12.16 9.86
N LEU A 90 -6.95 -11.17 9.58
CA LEU A 90 -6.86 -9.92 10.32
C LEU A 90 -7.77 -8.80 9.73
N GLY A 91 -8.40 -9.05 8.59
CA GLY A 91 -9.18 -8.04 7.88
C GLY A 91 -8.31 -6.90 7.33
N ILE A 92 -7.07 -7.20 6.93
CA ILE A 92 -6.14 -6.25 6.33
C ILE A 92 -6.26 -6.33 4.80
N ARG A 93 -6.46 -5.18 4.13
CA ARG A 93 -6.44 -5.09 2.67
C ARG A 93 -5.00 -4.97 2.18
N MET A 94 -4.67 -5.67 1.11
CA MET A 94 -3.41 -5.45 0.40
C MET A 94 -3.48 -4.18 -0.45
N GLY A 95 -2.52 -3.29 -0.28
CA GLY A 95 -2.28 -2.12 -1.11
C GLY A 95 -1.50 -2.45 -2.38
N VAL A 96 -0.57 -1.58 -2.78
CA VAL A 96 0.24 -1.83 -3.96
C VAL A 96 1.41 -2.78 -3.70
N PHE A 97 1.80 -3.45 -4.76
CA PHE A 97 3.12 -4.03 -4.99
C PHE A 97 3.60 -3.59 -6.39
N VAL A 98 4.90 -3.64 -6.66
CA VAL A 98 5.42 -3.22 -7.96
C VAL A 98 5.24 -4.33 -8.99
N ALA A 99 4.42 -4.09 -10.01
CA ALA A 99 4.27 -4.98 -11.16
C ALA A 99 5.34 -4.74 -12.22
N TYR A 100 5.75 -3.48 -12.41
CA TYR A 100 6.80 -3.08 -13.33
C TYR A 100 7.52 -1.83 -12.82
N GLY A 101 8.83 -1.89 -12.72
CA GLY A 101 9.62 -0.75 -12.24
C GLY A 101 10.95 -1.17 -11.64
N ILE A 102 10.95 -2.02 -10.62
CA ILE A 102 12.18 -2.49 -9.97
C ILE A 102 13.11 -3.16 -11.01
N GLY A 103 14.34 -2.63 -11.15
CA GLY A 103 15.30 -3.10 -12.15
C GLY A 103 15.05 -2.63 -13.59
N SER A 104 14.05 -1.79 -13.81
CA SER A 104 13.68 -1.28 -15.14
C SER A 104 13.76 0.25 -15.29
N PHE A 105 14.15 0.99 -14.26
CA PHE A 105 14.21 2.45 -14.28
C PHE A 105 15.05 3.03 -15.43
N GLY A 106 16.18 2.42 -15.77
CA GLY A 106 17.02 2.85 -16.88
C GLY A 106 16.56 2.38 -18.27
N LYS A 107 15.50 1.59 -18.37
CA LYS A 107 15.01 1.06 -19.64
C LYS A 107 14.06 2.04 -20.35
N LEU A 108 14.13 2.05 -21.69
CA LEU A 108 13.22 2.81 -22.56
C LEU A 108 12.05 1.96 -23.04
N SER A 109 11.46 1.15 -22.16
CA SER A 109 10.41 0.20 -22.51
C SER A 109 9.11 0.89 -22.90
N PHE A 110 8.66 1.86 -22.12
CA PHE A 110 7.42 2.61 -22.41
C PHE A 110 7.67 3.78 -23.36
N THR A 111 8.83 4.43 -23.24
CA THR A 111 9.17 5.64 -24.01
C THR A 111 9.86 5.34 -25.34
N GLY A 112 10.44 4.15 -25.48
CA GLY A 112 11.16 3.71 -26.68
C GLY A 112 10.30 2.97 -27.69
N SER A 113 10.93 2.51 -28.78
CA SER A 113 10.31 1.79 -29.88
C SER A 113 10.79 0.33 -29.99
N ASP A 114 11.65 -0.14 -29.09
CA ASP A 114 12.12 -1.53 -29.10
C ASP A 114 10.98 -2.50 -28.76
N LYS A 115 10.54 -3.26 -29.77
CA LYS A 115 9.42 -4.19 -29.66
C LYS A 115 9.65 -5.22 -28.55
N LYS A 116 10.87 -5.74 -28.40
CA LYS A 116 11.20 -6.78 -27.41
C LYS A 116 11.05 -6.25 -25.99
N LEU A 117 11.57 -5.06 -25.70
CA LEU A 117 11.43 -4.41 -24.39
C LEU A 117 9.95 -4.10 -24.06
N ARG A 118 9.19 -3.67 -25.07
CA ARG A 118 7.76 -3.37 -24.92
C ARG A 118 6.95 -4.63 -24.64
N ASP A 119 7.20 -5.71 -25.39
CA ASP A 119 6.50 -6.98 -25.18
C ASP A 119 6.87 -7.57 -23.82
N GLN A 120 8.12 -7.49 -23.40
CA GLN A 120 8.55 -7.93 -22.07
C GLN A 120 7.82 -7.17 -20.95
N ALA A 121 7.65 -5.85 -21.08
CA ALA A 121 6.92 -5.07 -20.07
C ALA A 121 5.46 -5.52 -19.93
N VAL A 122 4.76 -5.84 -21.03
CA VAL A 122 3.41 -6.39 -20.98
C VAL A 122 3.38 -7.76 -20.28
N GLU A 123 4.37 -8.62 -20.53
CA GLU A 123 4.43 -9.94 -19.88
C GLU A 123 4.75 -9.83 -18.38
N GLU A 124 5.58 -8.87 -17.95
CA GLU A 124 5.82 -8.61 -16.53
C GLU A 124 4.54 -8.15 -15.83
N VAL A 125 3.77 -7.23 -16.44
CA VAL A 125 2.46 -6.82 -15.94
C VAL A 125 1.46 -7.99 -15.93
N ARG A 126 1.46 -8.85 -16.95
CA ARG A 126 0.63 -10.07 -17.00
C ARG A 126 0.98 -11.03 -15.86
N ALA A 127 2.26 -11.24 -15.59
CA ALA A 127 2.70 -12.12 -14.52
C ALA A 127 2.26 -11.63 -13.12
N SER A 128 2.09 -10.33 -12.94
CA SER A 128 1.64 -9.74 -11.67
C SER A 128 0.19 -10.10 -11.31
N ILE A 129 -0.64 -10.53 -12.27
CA ILE A 129 -2.03 -10.96 -12.04
C ILE A 129 -2.10 -12.10 -11.03
N GLU A 130 -1.20 -13.08 -11.13
CA GLU A 130 -1.20 -14.22 -10.21
C GLU A 130 -0.76 -13.84 -8.79
N VAL A 131 0.10 -12.84 -8.67
CA VAL A 131 0.45 -12.25 -7.36
C VAL A 131 -0.77 -11.53 -6.79
N ALA A 132 -1.40 -10.65 -7.57
CA ALA A 132 -2.57 -9.89 -7.15
C ALA A 132 -3.71 -10.80 -6.67
N LYS A 133 -4.01 -11.88 -7.42
CA LYS A 133 -5.01 -12.88 -7.02
C LYS A 133 -4.68 -13.55 -5.70
N ARG A 134 -3.40 -13.93 -5.50
CA ARG A 134 -2.97 -14.64 -4.29
C ARG A 134 -3.09 -13.79 -3.04
N VAL A 135 -2.70 -12.51 -3.12
CA VAL A 135 -2.72 -11.59 -1.97
C VAL A 135 -3.95 -10.69 -1.94
N ASN A 136 -4.94 -10.95 -2.80
CA ASN A 136 -6.15 -10.15 -2.94
C ASN A 136 -5.89 -8.65 -3.12
N ALA A 137 -4.85 -8.29 -3.90
CA ALA A 137 -4.53 -6.92 -4.23
C ALA A 137 -5.40 -6.42 -5.40
N LYS A 138 -5.81 -5.16 -5.34
CA LYS A 138 -6.50 -4.48 -6.44
C LYS A 138 -5.55 -3.62 -7.27
N TRP A 139 -4.54 -3.06 -6.64
CA TRP A 139 -3.64 -2.08 -7.24
C TRP A 139 -2.22 -2.63 -7.36
N MET A 140 -1.52 -2.19 -8.38
CA MET A 140 -0.11 -2.51 -8.59
C MET A 140 0.61 -1.32 -9.23
N THR A 141 1.81 -1.01 -8.75
CA THR A 141 2.60 0.11 -9.25
C THR A 141 3.26 -0.23 -10.58
N VAL A 142 3.17 0.70 -11.54
CA VAL A 142 3.90 0.66 -12.81
C VAL A 142 4.67 1.96 -12.99
N VAL A 143 6.00 1.85 -13.12
CA VAL A 143 6.88 2.97 -13.41
C VAL A 143 7.34 2.89 -14.87
N PRO A 144 6.98 3.83 -15.75
CA PRO A 144 7.21 3.75 -17.20
C PRO A 144 8.69 3.73 -17.65
N GLY A 145 9.63 3.94 -16.73
CA GLY A 145 11.07 3.87 -17.01
C GLY A 145 11.67 5.20 -17.45
N ALA A 146 12.76 5.14 -18.22
CA ALA A 146 13.61 6.29 -18.49
C ALA A 146 13.03 7.27 -19.53
N PHE A 147 13.37 8.55 -19.35
CA PHE A 147 13.22 9.60 -20.36
C PHE A 147 14.37 9.52 -21.38
N ASN A 148 14.05 9.62 -22.64
CA ASN A 148 15.05 9.68 -23.71
C ASN A 148 15.25 11.14 -24.17
N ASN A 149 16.36 11.75 -23.76
CA ASN A 149 16.70 13.13 -24.09
C ASN A 149 17.05 13.38 -25.57
N ARG A 150 16.99 12.37 -26.44
CA ARG A 150 17.21 12.47 -27.89
C ARG A 150 15.91 12.37 -28.70
N VAL A 151 14.77 12.31 -28.00
CA VAL A 151 13.45 12.19 -28.62
C VAL A 151 12.52 13.16 -27.91
N GLU A 152 11.77 13.94 -28.67
CA GLU A 152 10.80 14.90 -28.12
C GLU A 152 9.76 14.18 -27.23
N GLU A 153 9.33 14.85 -26.18
CA GLU A 153 8.48 14.28 -25.12
C GLU A 153 7.15 13.78 -25.67
N GLY A 154 6.53 14.48 -26.63
CA GLY A 154 5.27 14.07 -27.24
C GLY A 154 5.32 12.69 -27.92
N PHE A 155 6.45 12.33 -28.56
CA PHE A 155 6.61 10.97 -29.12
C PHE A 155 6.74 9.92 -28.02
N GLN A 156 7.40 10.24 -26.91
CA GLN A 156 7.54 9.36 -25.76
C GLN A 156 6.20 9.15 -25.07
N THR A 157 5.43 10.23 -24.87
CA THR A 157 4.08 10.20 -24.31
C THR A 157 3.16 9.31 -25.14
N ALA A 158 3.13 9.49 -26.48
CA ALA A 158 2.31 8.64 -27.36
C ALA A 158 2.69 7.16 -27.24
N ARG A 159 4.00 6.83 -27.25
CA ARG A 159 4.47 5.44 -27.08
C ARG A 159 4.13 4.86 -25.71
N CYS A 160 4.20 5.69 -24.67
CA CYS A 160 3.84 5.29 -23.31
C CYS A 160 2.34 4.93 -23.25
N ILE A 161 1.48 5.80 -23.75
CA ILE A 161 0.03 5.58 -23.85
C ILE A 161 -0.28 4.27 -24.60
N ASP A 162 0.34 4.06 -25.78
CA ASP A 162 0.12 2.85 -26.57
C ASP A 162 0.50 1.56 -25.80
N LEU A 163 1.60 1.60 -25.05
CA LEU A 163 2.01 0.41 -24.28
C LEU A 163 1.12 0.19 -23.05
N LEU A 164 0.74 1.27 -22.36
CA LEU A 164 -0.17 1.20 -21.21
C LEU A 164 -1.55 0.69 -21.61
N ARG A 165 -2.07 1.02 -22.79
CA ARG A 165 -3.31 0.41 -23.33
C ARG A 165 -3.19 -1.11 -23.41
N ARG A 166 -2.09 -1.63 -23.96
CA ARG A 166 -1.83 -3.07 -24.00
C ARG A 166 -1.75 -3.70 -22.60
N CYS A 167 -1.19 -2.99 -21.63
CA CYS A 167 -1.17 -3.43 -20.23
C CYS A 167 -2.59 -3.41 -19.63
N ALA A 168 -3.37 -2.36 -19.90
CA ALA A 168 -4.75 -2.23 -19.44
C ALA A 168 -5.64 -3.35 -19.98
N GLU A 169 -5.57 -3.68 -21.28
CA GLU A 169 -6.27 -4.81 -21.90
C GLU A 169 -6.01 -6.14 -21.19
N VAL A 170 -4.82 -6.31 -20.59
CA VAL A 170 -4.44 -7.50 -19.81
C VAL A 170 -5.06 -7.49 -18.41
N LEU A 171 -5.20 -6.32 -17.79
CA LEU A 171 -5.66 -6.17 -16.39
C LEU A 171 -7.18 -6.04 -16.26
N GLU A 172 -7.86 -5.41 -17.21
CA GLU A 172 -9.30 -5.14 -17.20
C GLU A 172 -10.17 -6.37 -16.93
N PRO A 173 -9.93 -7.54 -17.57
CA PRO A 173 -10.73 -8.75 -17.33
C PRO A 173 -10.66 -9.25 -15.88
N HIS A 174 -9.68 -8.79 -15.12
CA HIS A 174 -9.44 -9.17 -13.73
C HIS A 174 -9.87 -8.08 -12.73
N GLY A 175 -10.33 -6.92 -13.19
CA GLY A 175 -10.67 -5.78 -12.34
C GLY A 175 -9.45 -5.17 -11.61
N LEU A 176 -8.24 -5.44 -12.11
CA LEU A 176 -6.98 -4.95 -11.54
C LEU A 176 -6.63 -3.58 -12.11
N VAL A 177 -5.95 -2.77 -11.31
CA VAL A 177 -5.60 -1.40 -11.65
C VAL A 177 -4.10 -1.20 -11.52
N MET A 178 -3.42 -0.93 -12.63
CA MET A 178 -2.07 -0.38 -12.56
C MET A 178 -2.16 1.09 -12.17
N VAL A 179 -1.34 1.48 -11.21
CA VAL A 179 -1.22 2.86 -10.75
C VAL A 179 0.15 3.40 -11.13
N LEU A 180 0.15 4.48 -11.92
CA LEU A 180 1.36 5.12 -12.43
C LEU A 180 1.89 6.08 -11.38
N GLU A 181 3.16 5.96 -11.02
CA GLU A 181 3.80 6.81 -10.02
C GLU A 181 4.70 7.86 -10.68
N PRO A 182 4.33 9.14 -10.63
CA PRO A 182 5.23 10.24 -10.98
C PRO A 182 6.31 10.40 -9.89
N LEU A 183 7.58 10.33 -10.31
CA LEU A 183 8.73 10.28 -9.41
C LEU A 183 9.61 11.51 -9.56
N ASN A 184 9.96 12.20 -8.47
CA ASN A 184 10.75 13.41 -8.49
C ASN A 184 12.17 13.21 -9.06
N TRP A 185 12.63 14.17 -9.82
CA TRP A 185 13.99 14.20 -10.35
C TRP A 185 15.00 14.83 -9.39
N TRP A 186 14.56 15.78 -8.57
CA TRP A 186 15.45 16.65 -7.83
C TRP A 186 16.22 15.94 -6.71
N ALA A 187 15.61 14.92 -6.11
CA ALA A 187 16.23 14.20 -5.00
C ALA A 187 16.46 12.70 -5.25
N ASN A 188 15.54 12.01 -5.93
CA ASN A 188 15.54 10.54 -5.91
C ASN A 188 15.72 9.87 -7.28
N HIS A 189 15.04 10.34 -8.33
CA HIS A 189 14.89 9.58 -9.57
C HIS A 189 15.19 10.41 -10.83
N PRO A 190 16.39 11.03 -10.95
CA PRO A 190 16.71 11.85 -12.13
C PRO A 190 16.67 11.00 -13.40
N GLY A 191 16.04 11.53 -14.45
CA GLY A 191 15.99 10.88 -15.75
C GLY A 191 14.84 9.90 -15.97
N LEU A 192 13.91 9.74 -15.03
CA LEU A 192 12.67 9.00 -15.29
C LEU A 192 11.70 9.81 -16.15
N PHE A 193 10.88 9.11 -16.95
CA PHE A 193 9.95 9.77 -17.86
C PHE A 193 8.80 10.44 -17.12
N LEU A 194 8.10 9.70 -16.26
CA LEU A 194 6.94 10.21 -15.54
C LEU A 194 7.37 10.90 -14.24
N ARG A 195 7.08 12.20 -14.10
CA ARG A 195 7.56 12.99 -12.96
C ARG A 195 6.54 13.98 -12.37
N GLU A 196 5.54 14.39 -13.16
CA GLU A 196 4.61 15.46 -12.79
C GLU A 196 3.16 14.99 -12.82
N THR A 197 2.32 15.54 -11.95
CA THR A 197 0.90 15.18 -11.84
C THR A 197 0.15 15.39 -13.15
N HIS A 198 0.32 16.54 -13.79
CA HIS A 198 -0.37 16.85 -15.04
C HIS A 198 0.04 15.93 -16.19
N GLN A 199 1.31 15.47 -16.22
CA GLN A 199 1.80 14.50 -17.19
C GLN A 199 1.15 13.13 -16.97
N ALA A 200 1.06 12.69 -15.71
CA ALA A 200 0.38 11.43 -15.37
C ALA A 200 -1.11 11.50 -15.72
N TYR A 201 -1.75 12.64 -15.46
CA TYR A 201 -3.15 12.86 -15.84
C TYR A 201 -3.34 12.75 -17.35
N GLU A 202 -2.51 13.44 -18.16
CA GLU A 202 -2.54 13.35 -19.62
C GLU A 202 -2.40 11.88 -20.10
N VAL A 203 -1.45 11.16 -19.52
CA VAL A 203 -1.21 9.74 -19.88
C VAL A 203 -2.41 8.87 -19.52
N CYS A 204 -2.96 8.95 -18.29
CA CYS A 204 -4.12 8.18 -17.88
C CYS A 204 -5.35 8.49 -18.74
N ARG A 205 -5.62 9.78 -19.02
CA ARG A 205 -6.69 10.20 -19.94
C ARG A 205 -6.46 9.68 -21.37
N GLY A 206 -5.21 9.66 -21.82
CA GLY A 206 -4.85 9.12 -23.13
C GLY A 206 -5.02 7.60 -23.22
N VAL A 207 -4.77 6.86 -22.13
CA VAL A 207 -5.03 5.41 -22.05
C VAL A 207 -6.53 5.14 -22.06
N ASP A 208 -7.32 5.94 -21.36
CA ASP A 208 -8.79 5.87 -21.28
C ASP A 208 -9.29 4.49 -20.79
N SER A 209 -8.72 4.03 -19.65
CA SER A 209 -9.06 2.73 -19.05
C SER A 209 -9.25 2.83 -17.54
N PRO A 210 -10.22 2.13 -16.95
CA PRO A 210 -10.35 2.01 -15.50
C PRO A 210 -9.18 1.26 -14.85
N SER A 211 -8.40 0.50 -15.63
CA SER A 211 -7.23 -0.26 -15.18
C SER A 211 -5.92 0.52 -15.26
N CYS A 212 -5.97 1.83 -15.56
CA CYS A 212 -4.80 2.71 -15.58
C CYS A 212 -5.12 4.01 -14.84
N LYS A 213 -4.54 4.20 -13.67
CA LYS A 213 -4.79 5.34 -12.79
C LYS A 213 -3.47 5.88 -12.22
N ILE A 214 -3.55 6.94 -11.44
CA ILE A 214 -2.40 7.58 -10.80
C ILE A 214 -2.22 7.04 -9.38
N LEU A 215 -0.97 6.74 -9.01
CA LEU A 215 -0.48 6.75 -7.65
C LEU A 215 0.12 8.12 -7.39
N PHE A 216 -0.51 8.88 -6.49
CA PHE A 216 -0.03 10.19 -6.09
C PHE A 216 0.82 10.06 -4.82
N ASP A 217 2.15 9.96 -4.96
CA ASP A 217 3.05 10.03 -3.81
C ASP A 217 3.26 11.50 -3.41
N ILE A 218 2.72 11.85 -2.25
CA ILE A 218 2.75 13.22 -1.70
C ILE A 218 4.20 13.70 -1.50
N TYR A 219 5.11 12.80 -1.08
CA TYR A 219 6.53 13.13 -0.94
C TYR A 219 7.17 13.49 -2.28
N HIS A 220 6.94 12.66 -3.30
CA HIS A 220 7.52 12.91 -4.63
C HIS A 220 6.96 14.18 -5.24
N GLN A 221 5.65 14.41 -5.14
CA GLN A 221 5.03 15.59 -5.74
C GLN A 221 5.36 16.88 -4.97
N GLN A 222 5.57 16.82 -3.64
CA GLN A 222 6.07 17.98 -2.90
C GLN A 222 7.43 18.45 -3.43
N ILE A 223 8.35 17.53 -3.67
CA ILE A 223 9.70 17.84 -4.16
C ILE A 223 9.67 18.33 -5.62
N GLN A 224 8.85 17.67 -6.47
CA GLN A 224 8.85 17.92 -7.91
C GLN A 224 8.16 19.21 -8.26
N GLU A 225 6.96 19.48 -7.75
CA GLU A 225 6.11 20.59 -8.19
C GLU A 225 5.39 21.33 -7.04
N GLY A 226 5.32 20.78 -5.83
CA GLY A 226 4.55 21.36 -4.73
C GLY A 226 3.07 21.49 -5.05
N ASN A 227 2.40 22.54 -4.53
CA ASN A 227 0.98 22.83 -4.83
C ASN A 227 0.05 21.63 -4.69
N LEU A 228 0.27 20.79 -3.66
CA LEU A 228 -0.29 19.45 -3.51
C LEU A 228 -1.83 19.39 -3.63
N ILE A 229 -2.54 20.15 -2.80
CA ILE A 229 -4.02 20.10 -2.77
C ILE A 229 -4.64 20.53 -4.12
N PRO A 230 -4.23 21.64 -4.76
CA PRO A 230 -4.75 21.98 -6.09
C PRO A 230 -4.42 20.94 -7.17
N ASN A 231 -3.24 20.32 -7.13
CA ASN A 231 -2.86 19.26 -8.08
C ASN A 231 -3.70 18.00 -7.86
N ILE A 232 -3.94 17.61 -6.60
CA ILE A 232 -4.87 16.52 -6.23
C ILE A 232 -6.27 16.82 -6.78
N ASP A 233 -6.78 18.05 -6.64
CA ASP A 233 -8.10 18.41 -7.12
C ASP A 233 -8.23 18.34 -8.64
N MET A 234 -7.21 18.78 -9.37
CA MET A 234 -7.19 18.76 -10.83
C MET A 234 -7.10 17.33 -11.40
N ALA A 235 -6.43 16.42 -10.69
CA ALA A 235 -6.23 15.05 -11.15
C ALA A 235 -7.16 14.02 -10.46
N TRP A 236 -8.11 14.48 -9.67
CA TRP A 236 -8.89 13.64 -8.75
C TRP A 236 -9.54 12.41 -9.37
N ASP A 237 -10.13 12.55 -10.54
CA ASP A 237 -10.82 11.47 -11.28
C ASP A 237 -9.89 10.39 -11.82
N GLU A 238 -8.59 10.66 -11.87
CA GLU A 238 -7.57 9.70 -12.28
C GLU A 238 -6.70 9.17 -11.12
N ILE A 239 -6.82 9.70 -9.89
CA ILE A 239 -6.05 9.21 -8.74
C ILE A 239 -6.78 8.02 -8.09
N ALA A 240 -6.10 6.88 -7.97
CA ALA A 240 -6.64 5.68 -7.31
C ALA A 240 -5.88 5.27 -6.04
N TYR A 241 -4.69 5.80 -5.81
CA TYR A 241 -3.82 5.45 -4.70
C TYR A 241 -2.98 6.65 -4.27
N PHE A 242 -2.71 6.76 -2.98
CA PHE A 242 -1.76 7.75 -2.44
C PHE A 242 -0.60 7.07 -1.73
N GLN A 243 0.55 7.75 -1.70
CA GLN A 243 1.64 7.42 -0.78
C GLN A 243 2.06 8.67 0.00
N ALA A 244 2.63 8.44 1.17
CA ALA A 244 3.04 9.48 2.10
C ALA A 244 4.46 9.25 2.60
N GLY A 245 5.17 10.34 2.77
CA GLY A 245 6.47 10.49 3.41
C GLY A 245 6.77 11.97 3.56
N ASP A 246 7.26 12.41 4.73
CA ASP A 246 7.46 13.84 4.92
C ASP A 246 8.77 14.33 4.28
N ASN A 247 8.75 15.53 3.76
CA ASN A 247 9.90 16.18 3.15
C ASN A 247 10.36 17.37 4.02
N PRO A 248 11.67 17.50 4.26
CA PRO A 248 12.78 16.64 3.84
C PRO A 248 12.93 15.37 4.69
N GLY A 249 13.59 14.36 4.15
CA GLY A 249 14.08 13.20 4.91
C GLY A 249 13.26 11.91 4.72
N ARG A 250 12.07 11.98 4.11
CA ARG A 250 11.19 10.84 3.82
C ARG A 250 10.92 9.99 5.05
N LYS A 251 10.34 10.63 6.08
CA LYS A 251 9.97 10.05 7.37
C LYS A 251 8.47 10.19 7.62
N GLU A 252 8.01 9.79 8.82
CA GLU A 252 6.61 9.90 9.22
C GLU A 252 6.10 11.36 9.20
N PRO A 253 4.78 11.58 9.01
CA PRO A 253 4.16 12.91 9.00
C PRO A 253 4.51 13.76 10.23
N GLY A 254 4.80 15.05 9.99
CA GLY A 254 5.15 16.01 11.03
C GLY A 254 6.65 16.11 11.32
N THR A 255 7.48 15.37 10.59
CA THR A 255 8.94 15.47 10.69
C THR A 255 9.56 16.45 9.67
N GLY A 256 8.77 16.92 8.71
CA GLY A 256 9.17 17.82 7.63
C GLY A 256 8.26 19.04 7.49
N GLU A 257 8.10 19.49 6.24
CA GLU A 257 7.38 20.72 5.88
C GLU A 257 5.93 20.50 5.42
N ILE A 258 5.51 19.24 5.17
CA ILE A 258 4.20 18.97 4.59
C ILE A 258 3.12 19.02 5.68
N ASN A 259 2.07 19.80 5.45
CA ASN A 259 0.92 19.82 6.35
C ASN A 259 0.00 18.62 6.10
N TYR A 260 0.43 17.44 6.52
CA TYR A 260 -0.29 16.18 6.33
C TYR A 260 -1.70 16.19 6.91
N ARG A 261 -1.92 16.84 8.06
CA ARG A 261 -3.27 16.95 8.64
C ARG A 261 -4.24 17.65 7.68
N ASN A 262 -3.81 18.71 7.00
CA ASN A 262 -4.66 19.38 6.01
C ASN A 262 -4.83 18.55 4.74
N VAL A 263 -3.79 17.88 4.26
CA VAL A 263 -3.88 17.02 3.07
C VAL A 263 -4.82 15.85 3.35
N PHE A 264 -4.64 15.11 4.42
CA PHE A 264 -5.47 13.94 4.75
C PHE A 264 -6.94 14.33 5.03
N LYS A 265 -7.16 15.43 5.76
CA LYS A 265 -8.51 15.99 5.93
C LYS A 265 -9.16 16.34 4.58
N HIS A 266 -8.40 16.84 3.62
CA HIS A 266 -8.89 17.12 2.28
C HIS A 266 -9.30 15.84 1.55
N LEU A 267 -8.45 14.79 1.57
CA LEU A 267 -8.78 13.48 1.00
C LEU A 267 -10.06 12.90 1.63
N HIS A 268 -10.15 12.92 2.95
CA HIS A 268 -11.33 12.44 3.68
C HIS A 268 -12.60 13.21 3.27
N LYS A 269 -12.54 14.54 3.19
CA LYS A 269 -13.68 15.36 2.76
C LYS A 269 -14.11 15.10 1.32
N LYS A 270 -13.19 14.69 0.45
CA LYS A 270 -13.49 14.28 -0.93
C LYS A 270 -14.06 12.86 -1.02
N GLY A 271 -14.16 12.15 0.10
CA GLY A 271 -14.67 10.77 0.13
C GLY A 271 -13.68 9.74 -0.37
N PHE A 272 -12.36 9.94 -0.16
CA PHE A 272 -11.36 8.94 -0.55
C PHE A 272 -11.49 7.68 0.31
N GLU A 273 -11.82 6.55 -0.31
CA GLU A 273 -11.96 5.23 0.32
C GLU A 273 -10.81 4.27 -0.06
N GLY A 274 -9.82 4.78 -0.80
CA GLY A 274 -8.64 4.03 -1.21
C GLY A 274 -7.62 3.86 -0.08
N ILE A 275 -6.38 3.64 -0.45
CA ILE A 275 -5.28 3.38 0.48
C ILE A 275 -4.24 4.51 0.36
N VAL A 276 -3.65 4.88 1.49
CA VAL A 276 -2.48 5.76 1.61
C VAL A 276 -1.30 4.92 2.10
N GLY A 277 -0.40 4.56 1.20
CA GLY A 277 0.83 3.83 1.52
C GLY A 277 1.77 4.67 2.39
N MET A 278 2.41 4.04 3.36
CA MET A 278 3.38 4.69 4.26
C MET A 278 4.80 4.45 3.71
N GLU A 279 5.11 5.02 2.53
CA GLU A 279 6.39 4.77 1.84
C GLU A 279 7.52 5.67 2.36
N HIS A 280 7.87 5.45 3.61
CA HIS A 280 8.90 6.24 4.29
C HIS A 280 9.61 5.44 5.39
N GLY A 281 10.76 5.96 5.85
CA GLY A 281 11.43 5.43 7.03
C GLY A 281 10.91 6.06 8.32
N LYS A 282 11.63 5.83 9.43
CA LYS A 282 11.35 6.40 10.74
C LYS A 282 12.38 7.46 11.11
N SER A 283 11.95 8.53 11.81
CA SER A 283 12.85 9.58 12.30
C SER A 283 13.67 9.12 13.51
N LEU A 284 13.10 8.25 14.34
CA LEU A 284 13.74 7.67 15.50
C LEU A 284 14.00 6.17 15.29
N GLY A 285 15.00 5.65 15.98
CA GLY A 285 15.32 4.22 15.99
C GLY A 285 14.61 3.44 17.09
N GLY A 286 14.72 2.11 17.05
CA GLY A 286 14.21 1.24 18.10
C GLY A 286 12.69 1.27 18.27
N ALA A 287 12.20 0.76 19.39
CA ALA A 287 10.79 0.72 19.74
C ALA A 287 10.16 2.12 19.88
N GLU A 288 10.96 3.11 20.29
CA GLU A 288 10.54 4.52 20.35
C GLU A 288 10.16 5.03 18.96
N GLY A 289 10.96 4.69 17.92
CA GLY A 289 10.66 5.07 16.54
C GLY A 289 9.40 4.39 15.99
N ASP A 290 9.16 3.11 16.33
CA ASP A 290 7.94 2.42 15.95
C ASP A 290 6.71 3.09 16.58
N GLN A 291 6.79 3.49 17.86
CA GLN A 291 5.70 4.18 18.56
C GLN A 291 5.49 5.61 18.04
N ALA A 292 6.57 6.38 17.84
CA ALA A 292 6.49 7.75 17.32
C ALA A 292 5.79 7.81 15.94
N LEU A 293 6.05 6.83 15.09
CA LEU A 293 5.38 6.68 13.80
C LEU A 293 3.85 6.50 13.98
N ILE A 294 3.41 5.62 14.88
CA ILE A 294 1.99 5.40 15.18
C ILE A 294 1.35 6.70 15.68
N ASP A 295 2.00 7.37 16.62
CA ASP A 295 1.52 8.62 17.22
C ASP A 295 1.43 9.74 16.17
N ALA A 296 2.38 9.81 15.23
CA ALA A 296 2.36 10.77 14.13
C ALA A 296 1.13 10.59 13.24
N TYR A 297 0.81 9.36 12.84
CA TYR A 297 -0.40 9.09 12.04
C TYR A 297 -1.69 9.36 12.83
N ARG A 298 -1.73 9.03 14.12
CA ARG A 298 -2.88 9.40 14.98
C ARG A 298 -3.09 10.90 15.04
N ALA A 299 -2.01 11.69 15.17
CA ALA A 299 -2.08 13.14 15.27
C ALA A 299 -2.57 13.81 13.97
N VAL A 300 -2.21 13.27 12.80
CA VAL A 300 -2.62 13.85 11.51
C VAL A 300 -3.97 13.32 11.01
N ASP A 301 -4.50 12.23 11.61
CA ASP A 301 -5.81 11.64 11.31
C ASP A 301 -6.93 12.16 12.23
N ASP A 302 -6.60 13.06 13.18
CA ASP A 302 -7.53 13.69 14.09
C ASP A 302 -8.18 14.95 13.47
N PHE A 303 -9.26 14.78 12.67
CA PHE A 303 -9.98 15.86 11.99
C PHE A 303 -11.48 15.61 11.83
#